data_40ccc52846f80d68b32dd5a834611657
#
_entry.id   40ccc52846f80d68b32dd5a834611657
#
_cell.length_a   1.000
_cell.length_b   1.000
_cell.length_c   1.000
_cell.angle_alpha   90.00
_cell.angle_beta   90.00
_cell.angle_gamma   90.00
#
_symmetry.space_group_name_H-M   'P 1'
#
loop_
_entity.id
_entity.type
_entity.pdbx_description
1 polymer ?
#
loop_
_entity_poly.entity_id
_entity_poly.type
_entity_poly.pdbx_seq_one_letter_code
_entity_poly.pdbx_strand_id
1 'polypeptide(L)'
;MTQLRITSLGGGHGLHQTLIAAKRMTNAQDGDGCDPESCRVHAVVTVADDGGSSGRLRRELAVIPPGDLRMAMAALTPETDDGDLRRDALQHRFGGNGAMAGHAVGNLIIAGLTEMTGNIQQALDTVARWTSAKGRVLPVALEPLDIEAEVAGLDDDPRLIRSVRGQVAVATTPGSVRRVRLHPDQPAANPEAVDAILNADIVTIGPGSWFSSVLPHLLIPEIVAALNETKATVVVILNLSPEAGETPGFSTERHIHVLSQHAPELRVDMFLVCLLYTSDAADE
;
A
#
# COMPACT_ATOMS: atom_id res chain seq x y z
N MET A 1 -27.26 0.38 15.05
CA MET A 1 -26.01 1.15 14.87
C MET A 1 -25.46 0.77 13.53
N THR A 2 -25.28 1.72 12.63
CA THR A 2 -24.59 1.49 11.34
C THR A 2 -23.17 1.01 11.65
N GLN A 3 -22.80 -0.12 11.09
CA GLN A 3 -21.48 -0.71 11.35
C GLN A 3 -20.45 0.07 10.50
N LEU A 4 -19.44 0.65 11.16
CA LEU A 4 -18.37 1.43 10.52
C LEU A 4 -17.58 0.57 9.51
N ARG A 5 -17.43 1.09 8.27
CA ARG A 5 -16.62 0.51 7.19
C ARG A 5 -15.42 1.40 6.91
N ILE A 6 -14.23 0.83 6.95
CA ILE A 6 -12.96 1.54 6.72
C ILE A 6 -12.24 0.92 5.53
N THR A 7 -11.88 1.74 4.55
CA THR A 7 -11.02 1.35 3.44
C THR A 7 -9.69 2.09 3.53
N SER A 8 -8.57 1.35 3.57
CA SER A 8 -7.23 1.91 3.74
C SER A 8 -6.38 1.66 2.49
N LEU A 9 -5.84 2.73 1.90
CA LEU A 9 -4.98 2.72 0.72
C LEU A 9 -3.52 2.88 1.12
N GLY A 10 -2.63 2.04 0.57
CA GLY A 10 -1.20 2.15 0.85
C GLY A 10 -0.42 0.88 0.54
N GLY A 11 0.73 0.74 1.20
CA GLY A 11 1.61 -0.43 1.13
C GLY A 11 2.52 -0.52 2.35
N GLY A 12 3.27 -1.62 2.44
CA GLY A 12 4.33 -1.80 3.43
C GLY A 12 3.90 -1.70 4.88
N HIS A 13 4.82 -1.19 5.70
CA HIS A 13 4.63 -1.08 7.15
C HIS A 13 3.60 -0.01 7.55
N GLY A 14 3.49 1.07 6.78
CA GLY A 14 2.53 2.14 7.06
C GLY A 14 1.10 1.61 7.01
N LEU A 15 0.73 1.00 5.89
CA LEU A 15 -0.59 0.37 5.73
C LEU A 15 -0.83 -0.72 6.79
N HIS A 16 0.18 -1.54 7.10
CA HIS A 16 0.07 -2.57 8.15
C HIS A 16 -0.41 -1.98 9.47
N GLN A 17 0.18 -0.87 9.93
CA GLN A 17 -0.23 -0.21 11.18
C GLN A 17 -1.64 0.39 11.10
N THR A 18 -1.98 1.00 9.97
CA THR A 18 -3.33 1.55 9.74
C THR A 18 -4.39 0.47 9.79
N LEU A 19 -4.13 -0.71 9.21
CA LEU A 19 -5.06 -1.84 9.23
C LEU A 19 -5.28 -2.41 10.63
N ILE A 20 -4.23 -2.46 11.47
CA ILE A 20 -4.37 -2.84 12.89
C ILE A 20 -5.31 -1.86 13.60
N ALA A 21 -5.14 -0.56 13.37
CA ALA A 21 -6.01 0.47 13.94
C ALA A 21 -7.46 0.34 13.43
N ALA A 22 -7.65 0.20 12.11
CA ALA A 22 -8.96 0.01 11.49
C ALA A 22 -9.69 -1.22 12.01
N LYS A 23 -8.98 -2.35 12.16
CA LYS A 23 -9.50 -3.60 12.74
C LYS A 23 -10.02 -3.38 14.17
N ARG A 24 -9.30 -2.61 14.99
CA ARG A 24 -9.72 -2.27 16.36
C ARG A 24 -10.90 -1.31 16.38
N MET A 25 -10.93 -0.29 15.53
CA MET A 25 -12.01 0.69 15.44
C MET A 25 -13.34 0.07 15.01
N THR A 26 -13.31 -0.94 14.15
CA THR A 26 -14.51 -1.60 13.64
C THR A 26 -15.02 -2.73 14.54
N ASN A 27 -14.33 -3.02 15.66
CA ASN A 27 -14.59 -4.21 16.50
C ASN A 27 -14.63 -5.52 15.66
N ALA A 28 -13.83 -5.56 14.59
CA ALA A 28 -13.76 -6.70 13.68
C ALA A 28 -13.09 -7.93 14.33
N GLN A 29 -12.86 -7.90 15.65
CA GLN A 29 -12.29 -9.04 16.41
C GLN A 29 -13.32 -10.13 16.69
N ASP A 30 -14.62 -9.79 16.69
CA ASP A 30 -15.70 -10.70 17.02
C ASP A 30 -16.36 -11.23 15.74
N GLY A 31 -16.18 -12.51 15.43
CA GLY A 31 -16.86 -13.21 14.33
C GLY A 31 -15.95 -14.09 13.48
N ASP A 32 -16.56 -15.07 12.82
CA ASP A 32 -15.90 -15.97 11.89
C ASP A 32 -15.59 -15.25 10.57
N GLY A 33 -14.30 -15.05 10.27
CA GLY A 33 -13.79 -14.60 8.97
C GLY A 33 -14.52 -13.43 8.28
N CYS A 34 -13.94 -12.88 7.25
CA CYS A 34 -14.59 -11.81 6.49
C CYS A 34 -15.26 -12.40 5.24
N ASP A 35 -16.59 -12.45 5.26
CA ASP A 35 -17.36 -12.62 4.02
C ASP A 35 -17.23 -11.31 3.22
N PRO A 36 -16.96 -11.37 1.89
CA PRO A 36 -16.80 -10.19 1.06
C PRO A 36 -17.89 -9.13 1.20
N GLU A 37 -19.15 -9.55 1.38
CA GLU A 37 -20.30 -8.64 1.51
C GLU A 37 -20.45 -8.02 2.91
N SER A 38 -19.93 -8.67 3.95
CA SER A 38 -20.05 -8.22 5.35
C SER A 38 -18.78 -7.60 5.90
N CYS A 39 -17.70 -7.58 5.12
CA CYS A 39 -16.40 -7.11 5.53
C CYS A 39 -16.41 -5.61 5.85
N ARG A 40 -15.80 -5.23 7.00
CA ARG A 40 -15.77 -3.84 7.48
C ARG A 40 -14.44 -3.14 7.24
N VAL A 41 -13.38 -3.90 7.03
CA VAL A 41 -12.05 -3.37 6.78
C VAL A 41 -11.56 -3.85 5.43
N HIS A 42 -11.25 -2.92 4.55
CA HIS A 42 -10.65 -3.21 3.26
C HIS A 42 -9.27 -2.58 3.17
N ALA A 43 -8.30 -3.34 2.71
CA ALA A 43 -6.96 -2.88 2.38
C ALA A 43 -6.83 -2.80 0.85
N VAL A 44 -6.74 -1.62 0.29
CA VAL A 44 -6.40 -1.41 -1.13
C VAL A 44 -4.89 -1.22 -1.21
N VAL A 45 -4.21 -2.20 -1.80
CA VAL A 45 -2.76 -2.35 -1.69
C VAL A 45 -2.07 -2.09 -3.01
N THR A 46 -0.96 -1.32 -2.98
CA THR A 46 -0.10 -1.13 -4.17
C THR A 46 0.47 -2.45 -4.68
N VAL A 47 0.64 -2.54 -5.99
CA VAL A 47 1.19 -3.73 -6.68
C VAL A 47 2.45 -3.38 -7.48
N ALA A 48 3.18 -2.37 -7.03
CA ALA A 48 4.38 -1.86 -7.68
C ALA A 48 5.69 -2.30 -6.99
N ASP A 49 5.64 -3.20 -5.98
CA ASP A 49 6.81 -3.70 -5.26
C ASP A 49 7.69 -4.56 -6.19
N ASP A 50 8.95 -4.17 -6.36
CA ASP A 50 9.96 -4.88 -7.13
C ASP A 50 11.15 -5.36 -6.28
N GLY A 51 11.06 -5.21 -4.96
CA GLY A 51 12.12 -5.50 -4.01
C GLY A 51 12.14 -6.94 -3.50
N GLY A 52 13.28 -7.36 -3.02
CA GLY A 52 13.50 -8.60 -2.26
C GLY A 52 12.80 -9.85 -2.82
N SER A 53 11.98 -10.48 -2.00
CA SER A 53 11.21 -11.70 -2.35
C SER A 53 10.16 -11.41 -3.42
N SER A 54 9.43 -10.30 -3.33
CA SER A 54 8.38 -9.92 -4.28
C SER A 54 8.93 -9.71 -5.68
N GLY A 55 10.01 -8.93 -5.80
CA GLY A 55 10.64 -8.66 -7.09
C GLY A 55 11.22 -9.90 -7.75
N ARG A 56 11.74 -10.87 -6.96
CA ARG A 56 12.18 -12.17 -7.50
C ARG A 56 11.00 -12.95 -8.08
N LEU A 57 9.92 -13.13 -7.31
CA LEU A 57 8.74 -13.85 -7.75
C LEU A 57 8.08 -13.20 -8.96
N ARG A 58 8.00 -11.87 -8.98
CA ARG A 58 7.49 -11.11 -10.11
C ARG A 58 8.29 -11.40 -11.40
N ARG A 59 9.63 -11.42 -11.32
CA ARG A 59 10.49 -11.70 -12.49
C ARG A 59 10.45 -13.14 -12.94
N GLU A 60 10.34 -14.08 -12.00
CA GLU A 60 10.40 -15.53 -12.30
C GLU A 60 9.05 -16.09 -12.75
N LEU A 61 7.95 -15.61 -12.17
CA LEU A 61 6.60 -16.15 -12.37
C LEU A 61 5.65 -15.18 -13.10
N ALA A 62 6.10 -13.95 -13.39
CA ALA A 62 5.25 -12.88 -13.98
C ALA A 62 3.97 -12.59 -13.18
N VAL A 63 3.98 -12.79 -11.87
CA VAL A 63 2.84 -12.56 -10.98
C VAL A 63 2.86 -11.14 -10.41
N ILE A 64 1.70 -10.71 -9.92
CA ILE A 64 1.57 -9.50 -9.09
C ILE A 64 2.47 -9.67 -7.84
N PRO A 65 3.27 -8.65 -7.46
CA PRO A 65 4.18 -8.73 -6.32
C PRO A 65 3.41 -8.94 -5.02
N PRO A 66 3.65 -10.05 -4.29
CA PRO A 66 2.83 -10.43 -3.15
C PRO A 66 3.22 -9.78 -1.82
N GLY A 67 4.32 -9.03 -1.75
CA GLY A 67 4.93 -8.56 -0.50
C GLY A 67 4.01 -7.70 0.35
N ASP A 68 3.49 -6.62 -0.21
CA ASP A 68 2.60 -5.70 0.48
C ASP A 68 1.22 -6.33 0.73
N LEU A 69 0.73 -7.13 -0.21
CA LEU A 69 -0.51 -7.91 -0.05
C LEU A 69 -0.42 -8.87 1.14
N ARG A 70 0.71 -9.58 1.27
CA ARG A 70 1.01 -10.45 2.43
C ARG A 70 1.07 -9.65 3.74
N MET A 71 1.70 -8.47 3.72
CA MET A 71 1.80 -7.63 4.93
C MET A 71 0.44 -7.13 5.38
N ALA A 72 -0.42 -6.73 4.44
CA ALA A 72 -1.80 -6.36 4.73
C ALA A 72 -2.59 -7.56 5.29
N MET A 73 -2.45 -8.75 4.71
CA MET A 73 -3.07 -9.98 5.21
C MET A 73 -2.64 -10.29 6.65
N ALA A 74 -1.34 -10.19 6.95
CA ALA A 74 -0.81 -10.40 8.29
C ALA A 74 -1.38 -9.40 9.31
N ALA A 75 -1.57 -8.13 8.92
CA ALA A 75 -2.19 -7.11 9.78
C ALA A 75 -3.64 -7.42 10.13
N LEU A 76 -4.37 -8.01 9.18
CA LEU A 76 -5.78 -8.36 9.33
C LEU A 76 -6.02 -9.71 10.06
N THR A 77 -4.99 -10.51 10.24
CA THR A 77 -5.08 -11.75 11.02
C THR A 77 -5.47 -11.44 12.48
N PRO A 78 -6.36 -12.21 13.12
CA PRO A 78 -6.82 -11.95 14.48
C PRO A 78 -5.70 -12.07 15.52
N GLU A 79 -5.84 -11.35 16.63
CA GLU A 79 -4.89 -11.38 17.76
C GLU A 79 -5.30 -12.53 18.74
N THR A 80 -5.03 -13.77 18.32
CA THR A 80 -5.25 -15.01 19.06
C THR A 80 -4.04 -15.91 18.89
N ASP A 81 -3.86 -16.91 19.77
CA ASP A 81 -2.69 -17.83 19.66
C ASP A 81 -2.59 -18.47 18.27
N ASP A 82 -3.69 -18.93 17.71
CA ASP A 82 -3.75 -19.49 16.35
C ASP A 82 -3.51 -18.41 15.29
N GLY A 83 -4.06 -17.22 15.47
CA GLY A 83 -3.86 -16.08 14.57
C GLY A 83 -2.41 -15.62 14.57
N ASP A 84 -1.78 -15.56 15.73
CA ASP A 84 -0.38 -15.21 15.88
C ASP A 84 0.54 -16.20 15.15
N LEU A 85 0.28 -17.50 15.31
CA LEU A 85 1.02 -18.54 14.57
C LEU A 85 0.85 -18.39 13.05
N ARG A 86 -0.37 -18.14 12.57
CA ARG A 86 -0.66 -17.96 11.14
C ARG A 86 0.00 -16.70 10.59
N ARG A 87 -0.06 -15.58 11.33
CA ARG A 87 0.63 -14.33 11.00
C ARG A 87 2.14 -14.54 10.91
N ASP A 88 2.72 -15.19 11.91
CA ASP A 88 4.16 -15.44 11.97
C ASP A 88 4.60 -16.38 10.83
N ALA A 89 3.79 -17.39 10.50
CA ALA A 89 4.02 -18.26 9.35
C ALA A 89 4.02 -17.48 8.03
N LEU A 90 3.03 -16.59 7.81
CA LEU A 90 3.01 -15.73 6.61
C LEU A 90 4.26 -14.84 6.52
N GLN A 91 4.72 -14.32 7.65
CA GLN A 91 5.85 -13.39 7.73
C GLN A 91 7.20 -14.08 7.74
N HIS A 92 7.25 -15.38 8.07
CA HIS A 92 8.49 -16.13 8.18
C HIS A 92 9.30 -16.09 6.87
N ARG A 93 10.58 -15.77 6.96
CA ARG A 93 11.51 -15.78 5.83
C ARG A 93 12.48 -16.96 5.96
N PHE A 94 12.65 -17.68 4.88
CA PHE A 94 13.63 -18.76 4.82
C PHE A 94 15.04 -18.23 5.02
N GLY A 95 15.80 -18.89 5.89
CA GLY A 95 17.23 -18.68 6.06
C GLY A 95 18.07 -19.37 5.00
N GLY A 96 19.41 -19.39 5.21
CA GLY A 96 20.36 -20.08 4.34
C GLY A 96 20.80 -19.23 3.14
N ASN A 97 21.43 -19.90 2.14
CA ASN A 97 22.09 -19.24 1.00
C ASN A 97 21.55 -19.75 -0.37
N GLY A 98 20.56 -20.63 -0.37
CA GLY A 98 19.97 -21.21 -1.59
C GLY A 98 18.90 -20.31 -2.21
N ALA A 99 18.25 -20.80 -3.27
CA ALA A 99 17.23 -20.09 -4.03
C ALA A 99 16.06 -19.61 -3.14
N MET A 100 15.72 -20.37 -2.09
CA MET A 100 14.63 -20.03 -1.16
C MET A 100 15.01 -18.95 -0.13
N ALA A 101 16.31 -18.66 0.05
CA ALA A 101 16.78 -17.72 1.06
C ALA A 101 16.13 -16.33 0.91
N GLY A 102 15.59 -15.82 2.02
CA GLY A 102 14.92 -14.52 2.08
C GLY A 102 13.50 -14.48 1.49
N HIS A 103 13.00 -15.56 0.87
CA HIS A 103 11.60 -15.64 0.49
C HIS A 103 10.71 -15.73 1.72
N ALA A 104 9.63 -14.95 1.75
CA ALA A 104 8.60 -15.10 2.78
C ALA A 104 7.66 -16.23 2.40
N VAL A 105 7.28 -17.06 3.38
CA VAL A 105 6.34 -18.19 3.18
C VAL A 105 5.04 -17.69 2.57
N GLY A 106 4.46 -16.61 3.11
CA GLY A 106 3.20 -16.06 2.59
C GLY A 106 3.31 -15.55 1.16
N ASN A 107 4.48 -15.03 0.73
CA ASN A 107 4.68 -14.65 -0.66
C ASN A 107 4.60 -15.85 -1.61
N LEU A 108 5.19 -16.98 -1.21
CA LEU A 108 5.14 -18.22 -2.00
C LEU A 108 3.72 -18.80 -2.04
N ILE A 109 3.00 -18.76 -0.92
CA ILE A 109 1.60 -19.21 -0.85
C ILE A 109 0.72 -18.38 -1.79
N ILE A 110 0.79 -17.04 -1.73
CA ILE A 110 0.00 -16.15 -2.58
C ILE A 110 0.36 -16.39 -4.06
N ALA A 111 1.65 -16.44 -4.40
CA ALA A 111 2.10 -16.69 -5.77
C ALA A 111 1.63 -18.05 -6.30
N GLY A 112 1.80 -19.12 -5.52
CA GLY A 112 1.37 -20.48 -5.92
C GLY A 112 -0.15 -20.60 -6.07
N LEU A 113 -0.93 -19.97 -5.19
CA LEU A 113 -2.39 -19.92 -5.32
C LEU A 113 -2.82 -19.09 -6.53
N THR A 114 -2.13 -17.99 -6.81
CA THR A 114 -2.40 -17.17 -8.01
C THR A 114 -2.16 -17.97 -9.29
N GLU A 115 -1.05 -18.69 -9.38
CA GLU A 115 -0.74 -19.57 -10.51
C GLU A 115 -1.80 -20.68 -10.68
N MET A 116 -2.17 -21.33 -9.56
CA MET A 116 -3.15 -22.42 -9.54
C MET A 116 -4.57 -21.97 -9.94
N THR A 117 -4.99 -20.79 -9.52
CA THR A 117 -6.35 -20.28 -9.74
C THR A 117 -6.47 -19.37 -10.98
N GLY A 118 -5.36 -18.85 -11.46
CA GLY A 118 -5.33 -17.82 -12.50
C GLY A 118 -5.88 -16.45 -12.04
N ASN A 119 -6.13 -16.27 -10.73
CA ASN A 119 -6.78 -15.08 -10.19
C ASN A 119 -6.21 -14.67 -8.83
N ILE A 120 -5.55 -13.53 -8.77
CA ILE A 120 -4.93 -13.01 -7.55
C ILE A 120 -5.95 -12.74 -6.44
N GLN A 121 -7.14 -12.22 -6.75
CA GLN A 121 -8.16 -11.94 -5.73
C GLN A 121 -8.67 -13.23 -5.10
N GLN A 122 -8.91 -14.27 -5.89
CA GLN A 122 -9.30 -15.58 -5.39
C GLN A 122 -8.20 -16.21 -4.51
N ALA A 123 -6.94 -16.01 -4.86
CA ALA A 123 -5.80 -16.44 -4.05
C ALA A 123 -5.79 -15.72 -2.70
N LEU A 124 -5.96 -14.39 -2.68
CA LEU A 124 -6.01 -13.57 -1.46
C LEU A 124 -7.19 -13.94 -0.58
N ASP A 125 -8.38 -14.08 -1.14
CA ASP A 125 -9.59 -14.50 -0.39
C ASP A 125 -9.43 -15.91 0.21
N THR A 126 -8.67 -16.80 -0.46
CA THR A 126 -8.34 -18.12 0.08
C THR A 126 -7.39 -18.02 1.27
N VAL A 127 -6.34 -17.18 1.17
CA VAL A 127 -5.43 -16.93 2.30
C VAL A 127 -6.17 -16.25 3.45
N ALA A 128 -7.09 -15.31 3.16
CA ALA A 128 -7.91 -14.65 4.19
C ALA A 128 -8.74 -15.67 5.00
N ARG A 129 -9.37 -16.65 4.32
CA ARG A 129 -10.07 -17.74 5.00
C ARG A 129 -9.14 -18.59 5.86
N TRP A 130 -7.95 -18.98 5.37
CA TRP A 130 -6.98 -19.77 6.13
C TRP A 130 -6.46 -19.06 7.36
N THR A 131 -6.30 -17.72 7.27
CA THR A 131 -5.81 -16.91 8.40
C THR A 131 -6.94 -16.38 9.28
N SER A 132 -8.20 -16.61 8.92
CA SER A 132 -9.38 -16.03 9.61
C SER A 132 -9.28 -14.50 9.65
N ALA A 133 -8.76 -13.88 8.58
CA ALA A 133 -8.53 -12.44 8.50
C ALA A 133 -9.81 -11.65 8.78
N LYS A 134 -9.69 -10.55 9.50
CA LYS A 134 -10.80 -9.66 9.91
C LYS A 134 -10.98 -8.47 8.95
N GLY A 135 -10.55 -8.64 7.72
CA GLY A 135 -10.64 -7.68 6.66
C GLY A 135 -10.30 -8.32 5.32
N ARG A 136 -10.54 -7.60 4.25
CA ARG A 136 -10.27 -8.05 2.89
C ARG A 136 -9.09 -7.31 2.28
N VAL A 137 -8.22 -8.00 1.59
CA VAL A 137 -7.06 -7.44 0.88
C VAL A 137 -7.35 -7.40 -0.60
N LEU A 138 -7.28 -6.21 -1.18
CA LEU A 138 -7.60 -5.92 -2.56
C LEU A 138 -6.36 -5.29 -3.23
N PRO A 139 -5.77 -5.90 -4.26
CA PRO A 139 -4.75 -5.21 -5.05
C PRO A 139 -5.37 -3.99 -5.74
N VAL A 140 -4.65 -2.88 -5.80
CA VAL A 140 -5.17 -1.65 -6.44
C VAL A 140 -5.43 -1.82 -7.93
N ALA A 141 -4.65 -2.68 -8.60
CA ALA A 141 -4.81 -3.09 -9.99
C ALA A 141 -4.62 -4.61 -10.10
N LEU A 142 -5.20 -5.23 -11.15
CA LEU A 142 -5.11 -6.67 -11.38
C LEU A 142 -3.93 -7.07 -12.29
N GLU A 143 -3.03 -6.13 -12.55
CA GLU A 143 -1.78 -6.32 -13.27
C GLU A 143 -0.60 -5.71 -12.48
N PRO A 144 0.62 -6.23 -12.65
CA PRO A 144 1.81 -5.66 -12.00
C PRO A 144 2.07 -4.25 -12.53
N LEU A 145 2.35 -3.32 -11.62
CA LEU A 145 2.70 -1.94 -11.95
C LEU A 145 4.20 -1.71 -11.74
N ASP A 146 4.80 -0.84 -12.56
CA ASP A 146 6.11 -0.26 -12.31
C ASP A 146 5.98 1.22 -11.99
N ILE A 147 6.87 1.71 -11.14
CA ILE A 147 7.02 3.13 -10.85
C ILE A 147 8.21 3.66 -11.65
N GLU A 148 8.02 4.79 -12.30
CA GLU A 148 9.07 5.57 -12.92
C GLU A 148 9.08 6.98 -12.32
N ALA A 149 10.24 7.45 -11.87
CA ALA A 149 10.42 8.76 -11.29
C ALA A 149 11.29 9.66 -12.16
N GLU A 150 10.91 10.92 -12.27
CA GLU A 150 11.75 12.00 -12.75
C GLU A 150 12.59 12.52 -11.58
N VAL A 151 13.92 12.35 -11.67
CA VAL A 151 14.86 12.65 -10.58
C VAL A 151 15.85 13.71 -11.02
N ALA A 152 15.98 14.75 -10.20
CA ALA A 152 16.99 15.81 -10.38
C ALA A 152 18.17 15.59 -9.43
N GLY A 153 19.35 16.12 -9.81
CA GLY A 153 20.55 16.06 -8.95
C GLY A 153 21.31 14.74 -9.03
N LEU A 154 21.13 13.97 -10.10
CA LEU A 154 21.96 12.79 -10.40
C LEU A 154 23.17 13.10 -11.27
N ASP A 155 23.21 14.29 -11.85
CA ASP A 155 24.29 14.80 -12.71
C ASP A 155 24.90 16.08 -12.10
N ASP A 156 26.07 16.47 -12.60
CA ASP A 156 26.74 17.73 -12.20
C ASP A 156 25.90 18.97 -12.57
N ASP A 157 25.09 18.91 -13.63
CA ASP A 157 24.11 19.95 -13.94
C ASP A 157 22.79 19.69 -13.23
N PRO A 158 22.41 20.49 -12.23
CA PRO A 158 21.19 20.29 -11.44
C PRO A 158 19.88 20.48 -12.22
N ARG A 159 19.96 21.00 -13.47
CA ARG A 159 18.79 21.15 -14.36
C ARG A 159 18.46 19.88 -15.12
N LEU A 160 19.40 18.93 -15.19
CA LEU A 160 19.15 17.66 -15.84
C LEU A 160 18.25 16.79 -14.99
N ILE A 161 17.23 16.22 -15.63
CA ILE A 161 16.29 15.28 -15.03
C ILE A 161 16.55 13.92 -15.66
N ARG A 162 16.71 12.91 -14.80
CA ARG A 162 16.87 11.51 -15.21
C ARG A 162 15.63 10.73 -14.86
N SER A 163 15.27 9.78 -15.71
CA SER A 163 14.26 8.77 -15.41
C SER A 163 14.89 7.63 -14.61
N VAL A 164 14.28 7.32 -13.48
CA VAL A 164 14.64 6.18 -12.63
C VAL A 164 13.43 5.27 -12.54
N ARG A 165 13.57 4.00 -12.95
CA ARG A 165 12.47 3.03 -12.98
C ARG A 165 12.68 1.93 -11.96
N GLY A 166 11.60 1.55 -11.29
CA GLY A 166 11.54 0.52 -10.25
C GLY A 166 11.40 1.13 -8.86
N GLN A 167 10.58 0.50 -8.03
CA GLN A 167 10.25 0.96 -6.68
C GLN A 167 11.50 1.08 -5.79
N VAL A 168 12.36 0.05 -5.81
CA VAL A 168 13.61 0.05 -5.02
C VAL A 168 14.56 1.14 -5.52
N ALA A 169 14.69 1.31 -6.85
CA ALA A 169 15.57 2.31 -7.42
C ALA A 169 15.10 3.73 -7.10
N VAL A 170 13.79 3.98 -7.11
CA VAL A 170 13.20 5.27 -6.70
C VAL A 170 13.41 5.53 -5.21
N ALA A 171 13.13 4.54 -4.36
CA ALA A 171 13.27 4.67 -2.90
C ALA A 171 14.73 4.85 -2.43
N THR A 172 15.71 4.42 -3.23
CA THR A 172 17.14 4.52 -2.87
C THR A 172 17.91 5.56 -3.68
N THR A 173 17.22 6.33 -4.53
CA THR A 173 17.89 7.34 -5.36
C THR A 173 18.53 8.44 -4.48
N PRO A 174 19.77 8.84 -4.74
CA PRO A 174 20.40 9.95 -4.03
C PRO A 174 19.88 11.32 -4.50
N GLY A 175 19.17 11.34 -5.64
CA GLY A 175 18.59 12.56 -6.19
C GLY A 175 17.24 12.93 -5.60
N SER A 176 16.71 14.05 -6.03
CA SER A 176 15.41 14.59 -5.60
C SER A 176 14.32 14.15 -6.57
N VAL A 177 13.38 13.32 -6.11
CA VAL A 177 12.21 12.93 -6.90
C VAL A 177 11.33 14.15 -7.14
N ARG A 178 11.01 14.42 -8.41
CA ARG A 178 10.16 15.54 -8.85
C ARG A 178 8.76 15.07 -9.19
N ARG A 179 8.66 13.96 -9.91
CA ARG A 179 7.39 13.39 -10.36
C ARG A 179 7.51 11.89 -10.45
N VAL A 180 6.41 11.20 -10.21
CA VAL A 180 6.29 9.74 -10.43
C VAL A 180 5.18 9.45 -11.45
N ARG A 181 5.35 8.35 -12.17
CA ARG A 181 4.38 7.81 -13.14
C ARG A 181 4.29 6.30 -12.96
N LEU A 182 3.21 5.72 -13.45
CA LEU A 182 3.02 4.27 -13.49
C LEU A 182 3.28 3.72 -14.90
N HIS A 183 3.70 2.48 -14.96
CA HIS A 183 3.71 1.65 -16.16
C HIS A 183 2.98 0.33 -15.87
N PRO A 184 1.98 -0.04 -16.73
CA PRO A 184 1.52 0.73 -17.88
C PRO A 184 0.98 2.11 -17.48
N ASP A 185 0.95 3.04 -18.43
CA ASP A 185 0.33 4.34 -18.23
C ASP A 185 -1.19 4.19 -18.13
N GLN A 186 -1.81 4.84 -17.14
CA GLN A 186 -3.24 4.72 -16.83
C GLN A 186 -3.72 3.27 -16.68
N PRO A 187 -3.16 2.50 -15.73
CA PRO A 187 -3.60 1.13 -15.51
C PRO A 187 -5.05 1.11 -15.02
N ALA A 188 -5.80 0.06 -15.37
CA ALA A 188 -7.16 -0.14 -14.89
C ALA A 188 -7.14 -0.45 -13.38
N ALA A 189 -8.03 0.17 -12.62
CA ALA A 189 -8.22 -0.16 -11.22
C ALA A 189 -8.85 -1.54 -11.06
N ASN A 190 -8.60 -2.20 -9.94
CA ASN A 190 -9.39 -3.34 -9.52
C ASN A 190 -10.83 -2.88 -9.19
N PRO A 191 -11.86 -3.36 -9.88
CA PRO A 191 -13.25 -2.95 -9.63
C PRO A 191 -13.68 -3.13 -8.17
N GLU A 192 -13.22 -4.20 -7.51
CA GLU A 192 -13.54 -4.44 -6.09
C GLU A 192 -12.87 -3.43 -5.16
N ALA A 193 -11.71 -2.88 -5.53
CA ALA A 193 -11.08 -1.78 -4.79
C ALA A 193 -11.87 -0.48 -4.96
N VAL A 194 -12.36 -0.19 -6.15
CA VAL A 194 -13.27 0.94 -6.43
C VAL A 194 -14.54 0.83 -5.59
N ASP A 195 -15.19 -0.34 -5.61
CA ASP A 195 -16.39 -0.59 -4.82
C ASP A 195 -16.15 -0.44 -3.32
N ALA A 196 -15.01 -0.91 -2.81
CA ALA A 196 -14.64 -0.76 -1.41
C ALA A 196 -14.46 0.72 -0.99
N ILE A 197 -13.94 1.57 -1.88
CA ILE A 197 -13.82 3.02 -1.65
C ILE A 197 -15.21 3.68 -1.64
N LEU A 198 -16.05 3.37 -2.61
CA LEU A 198 -17.38 3.98 -2.75
C LEU A 198 -18.32 3.63 -1.59
N ASN A 199 -18.18 2.45 -1.00
CA ASN A 199 -19.02 1.94 0.09
C ASN A 199 -18.43 2.14 1.50
N ALA A 200 -17.31 2.84 1.63
CA ALA A 200 -16.69 3.13 2.92
C ALA A 200 -17.43 4.27 3.67
N ASP A 201 -17.24 4.33 4.99
CA ASP A 201 -17.57 5.48 5.84
C ASP A 201 -16.32 6.34 6.05
N ILE A 202 -15.14 5.71 6.10
CA ILE A 202 -13.84 6.36 6.19
C ILE A 202 -12.91 5.73 5.16
N VAL A 203 -12.21 6.57 4.40
CA VAL A 203 -11.09 6.16 3.55
C VAL A 203 -9.82 6.77 4.10
N THR A 204 -8.80 5.93 4.37
CA THR A 204 -7.47 6.42 4.76
C THR A 204 -6.48 6.22 3.62
N ILE A 205 -5.61 7.21 3.39
CA ILE A 205 -4.54 7.17 2.39
C ILE A 205 -3.21 7.32 3.13
N GLY A 206 -2.35 6.30 3.05
CA GLY A 206 -1.11 6.23 3.83
C GLY A 206 -1.35 5.82 5.30
N PRO A 207 -0.33 6.01 6.19
CA PRO A 207 1.03 6.49 5.91
C PRO A 207 1.86 5.46 5.12
N GLY A 208 3.07 5.84 4.76
CA GLY A 208 4.02 4.95 4.07
C GLY A 208 4.91 5.71 3.10
N SER A 209 5.76 4.99 2.41
CA SER A 209 6.66 5.53 1.40
C SER A 209 5.89 6.36 0.38
N TRP A 210 6.20 7.67 0.36
CA TRP A 210 5.34 8.66 -0.29
C TRP A 210 5.23 8.44 -1.80
N PHE A 211 6.38 8.26 -2.46
CA PHE A 211 6.44 8.07 -3.90
C PHE A 211 6.19 6.62 -4.34
N SER A 212 6.51 5.66 -3.49
CA SER A 212 6.45 4.24 -3.88
C SER A 212 5.22 3.50 -3.37
N SER A 213 4.55 3.99 -2.31
CA SER A 213 3.40 3.30 -1.73
C SER A 213 2.12 4.14 -1.66
N VAL A 214 2.22 5.47 -1.49
CA VAL A 214 1.05 6.35 -1.34
C VAL A 214 0.60 6.92 -2.69
N LEU A 215 1.47 7.66 -3.37
CA LEU A 215 1.15 8.31 -4.63
C LEU A 215 0.73 7.34 -5.76
N PRO A 216 1.25 6.11 -5.87
CA PRO A 216 0.83 5.19 -6.92
C PRO A 216 -0.69 4.94 -6.99
N HIS A 217 -1.39 4.95 -5.86
CA HIS A 217 -2.85 4.84 -5.85
C HIS A 217 -3.53 6.02 -6.54
N LEU A 218 -2.98 7.22 -6.35
CA LEU A 218 -3.51 8.48 -6.87
C LEU A 218 -3.14 8.76 -8.33
N LEU A 219 -2.35 7.89 -8.93
CA LEU A 219 -2.02 7.90 -10.35
C LEU A 219 -2.95 7.01 -11.19
N ILE A 220 -3.90 6.33 -10.54
CA ILE A 220 -4.92 5.50 -11.19
C ILE A 220 -6.22 6.30 -11.28
N PRO A 221 -6.68 6.68 -12.49
CA PRO A 221 -7.81 7.61 -12.65
C PRO A 221 -9.10 7.15 -11.98
N GLU A 222 -9.43 5.85 -12.05
CA GLU A 222 -10.65 5.29 -11.46
C GLU A 222 -10.60 5.32 -9.92
N ILE A 223 -9.43 5.18 -9.31
CA ILE A 223 -9.25 5.33 -7.85
C ILE A 223 -9.51 6.79 -7.44
N VAL A 224 -8.94 7.75 -8.16
CA VAL A 224 -9.18 9.19 -7.88
C VAL A 224 -10.64 9.55 -8.07
N ALA A 225 -11.28 9.05 -9.13
CA ALA A 225 -12.71 9.22 -9.37
C ALA A 225 -13.54 8.67 -8.19
N ALA A 226 -13.26 7.44 -7.74
CA ALA A 226 -13.95 6.83 -6.60
C ALA A 226 -13.74 7.63 -5.29
N LEU A 227 -12.53 8.15 -5.04
CA LEU A 227 -12.22 9.01 -3.89
C LEU A 227 -12.99 10.34 -3.93
N ASN A 228 -13.24 10.87 -5.11
CA ASN A 228 -14.00 12.11 -5.28
C ASN A 228 -15.53 11.88 -5.19
N GLU A 229 -16.01 10.70 -5.59
CA GLU A 229 -17.43 10.34 -5.62
C GLU A 229 -17.93 9.80 -4.27
N THR A 230 -17.06 9.11 -3.50
CA THR A 230 -17.45 8.50 -2.22
C THR A 230 -18.02 9.51 -1.24
N LYS A 231 -18.96 9.05 -0.40
CA LYS A 231 -19.49 9.82 0.74
C LYS A 231 -18.65 9.67 2.00
N ALA A 232 -17.62 8.82 1.94
CA ALA A 232 -16.70 8.62 3.06
C ALA A 232 -15.93 9.90 3.41
N THR A 233 -15.50 10.00 4.66
CA THR A 233 -14.47 10.97 5.05
C THR A 233 -13.12 10.48 4.53
N VAL A 234 -12.49 11.25 3.63
CA VAL A 234 -11.17 10.93 3.06
C VAL A 234 -10.08 11.56 3.90
N VAL A 235 -9.25 10.72 4.51
CA VAL A 235 -8.19 11.12 5.45
C VAL A 235 -6.84 10.76 4.87
N VAL A 236 -5.97 11.73 4.67
CA VAL A 236 -4.56 11.49 4.32
C VAL A 236 -3.73 11.47 5.60
N ILE A 237 -3.03 10.37 5.84
CA ILE A 237 -2.18 10.19 7.02
C ILE A 237 -0.73 10.38 6.60
N LEU A 238 -0.08 11.40 7.14
CA LEU A 238 1.33 11.66 6.87
C LEU A 238 2.24 10.80 7.77
N ASN A 239 3.46 10.56 7.29
CA ASN A 239 4.47 9.84 8.06
C ASN A 239 4.82 10.60 9.35
N LEU A 240 5.14 9.85 10.41
CA LEU A 240 5.59 10.43 11.68
C LEU A 240 6.98 11.07 11.58
N SER A 241 7.78 10.68 10.59
CA SER A 241 9.11 11.20 10.29
C SER A 241 9.41 11.14 8.78
N PRO A 242 10.20 12.08 8.19
CA PRO A 242 10.63 11.96 6.81
C PRO A 242 11.35 10.65 6.59
N GLU A 243 11.10 10.03 5.46
CA GLU A 243 11.83 8.84 5.05
C GLU A 243 13.15 9.24 4.41
N ALA A 244 14.26 8.72 4.94
CA ALA A 244 15.60 9.09 4.51
C ALA A 244 15.86 8.88 3.02
N GLY A 245 15.18 7.91 2.39
CA GLY A 245 15.33 7.59 0.97
C GLY A 245 14.41 8.38 0.03
N GLU A 246 13.19 8.72 0.48
CA GLU A 246 12.17 9.31 -0.41
C GLU A 246 11.86 10.78 -0.13
N THR A 247 11.76 11.14 1.14
CA THR A 247 11.28 12.46 1.57
C THR A 247 12.21 13.16 2.55
N PRO A 248 13.57 13.15 2.34
CA PRO A 248 14.48 13.81 3.26
C PRO A 248 14.16 15.32 3.34
N GLY A 249 13.96 15.82 4.56
CA GLY A 249 13.68 17.24 4.81
C GLY A 249 12.29 17.72 4.32
N PHE A 250 11.36 16.81 4.05
CA PHE A 250 9.98 17.21 3.72
C PHE A 250 9.28 17.70 4.98
N SER A 251 8.71 18.89 4.90
CA SER A 251 7.71 19.38 5.86
C SER A 251 6.32 18.82 5.51
N THR A 252 5.38 19.02 6.40
CA THR A 252 3.95 18.72 6.17
C THR A 252 3.44 19.38 4.89
N GLU A 253 3.74 20.68 4.71
CA GLU A 253 3.32 21.48 3.56
C GLU A 253 3.90 20.93 2.27
N ARG A 254 5.15 20.44 2.30
CA ARG A 254 5.79 19.85 1.13
C ARG A 254 5.15 18.52 0.73
N HIS A 255 4.75 17.69 1.68
CA HIS A 255 3.99 16.47 1.39
C HIS A 255 2.65 16.81 0.72
N ILE A 256 1.91 17.77 1.28
CA ILE A 256 0.63 18.23 0.71
C ILE A 256 0.82 18.83 -0.69
N HIS A 257 1.86 19.63 -0.88
CA HIS A 257 2.18 20.22 -2.17
C HIS A 257 2.47 19.13 -3.22
N VAL A 258 3.29 18.15 -2.90
CA VAL A 258 3.60 17.03 -3.82
C VAL A 258 2.34 16.22 -4.13
N LEU A 259 1.47 15.99 -3.14
CA LEU A 259 0.18 15.34 -3.36
C LEU A 259 -0.66 16.12 -4.39
N SER A 260 -0.81 17.43 -4.20
CA SER A 260 -1.60 18.29 -5.08
C SER A 260 -1.04 18.39 -6.51
N GLN A 261 0.27 18.20 -6.68
CA GLN A 261 0.89 18.14 -8.01
C GLN A 261 0.60 16.82 -8.76
N HIS A 262 0.43 15.70 -8.04
CA HIS A 262 0.18 14.40 -8.64
C HIS A 262 -1.32 14.10 -8.79
N ALA A 263 -2.14 14.61 -7.89
CA ALA A 263 -3.59 14.44 -7.89
C ALA A 263 -4.30 15.78 -7.59
N PRO A 264 -4.27 16.74 -8.52
CA PRO A 264 -4.80 18.11 -8.28
C PRO A 264 -6.33 18.13 -8.07
N GLU A 265 -7.03 17.13 -8.56
CA GLU A 265 -8.49 17.02 -8.43
C GLU A 265 -8.93 16.20 -7.22
N LEU A 266 -7.99 15.65 -6.43
CA LEU A 266 -8.30 14.81 -5.29
C LEU A 266 -8.97 15.61 -4.17
N ARG A 267 -10.19 15.18 -3.76
CA ARG A 267 -10.84 15.66 -2.55
C ARG A 267 -10.18 15.01 -1.32
N VAL A 268 -9.71 15.83 -0.40
CA VAL A 268 -9.22 15.42 0.91
C VAL A 268 -10.01 16.18 1.97
N ASP A 269 -10.64 15.46 2.89
CA ASP A 269 -11.44 16.06 3.95
C ASP A 269 -10.58 16.37 5.19
N MET A 270 -9.51 15.58 5.42
CA MET A 270 -8.65 15.72 6.59
C MET A 270 -7.20 15.25 6.31
N PHE A 271 -6.24 15.97 6.88
CA PHE A 271 -4.86 15.53 7.03
C PHE A 271 -4.58 15.18 8.49
N LEU A 272 -4.10 13.97 8.73
CA LEU A 272 -3.61 13.55 10.04
C LEU A 272 -2.09 13.70 10.07
N VAL A 273 -1.60 14.58 10.93
CA VAL A 273 -0.18 14.95 11.04
C VAL A 273 0.32 14.80 12.48
N CYS A 274 1.62 14.55 12.65
CA CYS A 274 2.23 14.55 13.97
C CYS A 274 2.60 15.99 14.37
N LEU A 275 2.15 16.44 15.53
CA LEU A 275 2.42 17.81 16.03
C LEU A 275 3.92 18.08 16.28
N LEU A 276 4.72 17.05 16.54
CA LEU A 276 6.18 17.20 16.69
C LEU A 276 6.88 17.65 15.40
N TYR A 277 6.18 17.60 14.26
CA TYR A 277 6.69 18.01 12.96
C TYR A 277 6.39 19.47 12.60
N THR A 278 5.47 20.10 13.30
CA THR A 278 4.98 21.43 12.94
C THR A 278 5.66 22.57 13.71
N SER A 279 6.45 22.25 14.74
CA SER A 279 6.92 23.28 15.70
C SER A 279 8.34 23.77 15.52
N ASP A 280 9.22 23.11 14.74
CA ASP A 280 10.66 23.42 14.77
C ASP A 280 11.26 24.10 13.53
N ALA A 281 10.42 24.53 12.58
CA ALA A 281 10.92 25.25 11.40
C ALA A 281 10.82 26.78 11.52
N ALA A 282 10.43 27.31 12.68
CA ALA A 282 10.22 28.74 12.88
C ALA A 282 11.22 29.45 13.81
N ASP A 283 12.15 28.70 14.42
CA ASP A 283 13.09 29.25 15.43
C ASP A 283 14.58 29.00 15.13
N GLU A 284 15.01 28.91 13.86
CA GLU A 284 16.42 29.08 13.48
C GLU A 284 16.60 30.06 12.33
#